data_37e9806152d5db4171d48a2da3c549a8
#
_entry.id   37e9806152d5db4171d48a2da3c549a8
#
_cell.length_a   1.000
_cell.length_b   1.000
_cell.length_c   1.000
_cell.angle_alpha   90.00
_cell.angle_beta   90.00
_cell.angle_gamma   90.00
#
_symmetry.space_group_name_H-M   'P 1'
#
loop_
_entity.id
_entity.type
_entity.pdbx_description
1 polymer ?
#
loop_
_entity_poly.entity_id
_entity_poly.type
_entity_poly.pdbx_seq_one_letter_code
_entity_poly.pdbx_strand_id
1 'polypeptide(L)'
;MVYDELVEWLVEEKKMSIRSAKDVLSRCGRICRMLDIDVIDDNTFNQLIESDKYNECSMFIKSQLKRTLTLYSEFLSKKEKR
;
A
#
# COMPACT_ATOMS: atom_id res chain seq x y z
N MET A 1 -6.54 -13.07 7.49
CA MET A 1 -5.90 -11.75 7.67
C MET A 1 -6.15 -10.87 6.46
N VAL A 2 -6.23 -9.59 6.70
CA VAL A 2 -6.48 -8.60 5.64
C VAL A 2 -5.46 -8.71 4.50
N TYR A 3 -4.21 -9.04 4.85
CA TYR A 3 -3.13 -9.09 3.87
C TYR A 3 -3.28 -10.25 2.89
N ASP A 4 -3.82 -11.37 3.33
CA ASP A 4 -4.05 -12.51 2.43
C ASP A 4 -5.13 -12.16 1.41
N GLU A 5 -6.18 -11.44 1.84
CA GLU A 5 -7.23 -10.97 0.96
C GLU A 5 -6.68 -9.96 -0.06
N LEU A 6 -5.76 -9.11 0.37
CA LEU A 6 -5.13 -8.14 -0.51
C LEU A 6 -4.33 -8.84 -1.61
N VAL A 7 -3.55 -9.84 -1.25
CA VAL A 7 -2.76 -10.60 -2.22
C VAL A 7 -3.68 -11.27 -3.25
N GLU A 8 -4.74 -11.93 -2.78
CA GLU A 8 -5.71 -12.55 -3.68
C GLU A 8 -6.34 -11.56 -4.62
N TRP A 9 -6.76 -10.41 -4.10
CA TRP A 9 -7.38 -9.36 -4.90
C TRP A 9 -6.41 -8.84 -5.96
N LEU A 10 -5.15 -8.61 -5.60
CA LEU A 10 -4.15 -8.12 -6.54
C LEU A 10 -3.90 -9.13 -7.67
N VAL A 11 -3.85 -10.41 -7.34
CA VAL A 11 -3.64 -11.45 -8.34
C VAL A 11 -4.84 -11.57 -9.26
N GLU A 12 -6.04 -11.57 -8.71
CA GLU A 12 -7.26 -11.80 -9.48
C GLU A 12 -7.72 -10.56 -10.26
N GLU A 13 -7.76 -9.41 -9.61
CA GLU A 13 -8.31 -8.19 -10.22
C GLU A 13 -7.28 -7.37 -10.96
N LYS A 14 -6.06 -7.33 -10.48
CA LYS A 14 -4.99 -6.54 -11.11
C LYS A 14 -4.07 -7.38 -11.97
N LYS A 15 -4.34 -8.67 -12.05
CA LYS A 15 -3.55 -9.60 -12.86
C LYS A 15 -2.07 -9.60 -12.53
N MET A 16 -1.74 -9.36 -11.29
CA MET A 16 -0.36 -9.40 -10.83
C MET A 16 0.09 -10.83 -10.56
N SER A 17 1.39 -11.07 -10.70
CA SER A 17 1.96 -12.33 -10.23
C SER A 17 1.93 -12.34 -8.69
N ILE A 18 1.99 -13.53 -8.12
CA ILE A 18 2.03 -13.68 -6.66
C ILE A 18 3.23 -12.91 -6.09
N ARG A 19 4.36 -12.95 -6.78
CA ARG A 19 5.56 -12.24 -6.35
C ARG A 19 5.34 -10.74 -6.27
N SER A 20 4.76 -10.17 -7.32
CA SER A 20 4.46 -8.73 -7.34
C SER A 20 3.45 -8.35 -6.27
N ALA A 21 2.44 -9.18 -6.06
CA ALA A 21 1.44 -8.93 -5.02
C ALA A 21 2.08 -8.93 -3.63
N LYS A 22 3.00 -9.85 -3.38
CA LYS A 22 3.73 -9.89 -2.11
C LYS A 22 4.64 -8.69 -1.93
N ASP A 23 5.19 -8.17 -3.01
CA ASP A 23 5.99 -6.94 -2.96
C ASP A 23 5.14 -5.75 -2.52
N VAL A 24 3.91 -5.67 -3.03
CA VAL A 24 2.97 -4.62 -2.59
C VAL A 24 2.72 -4.75 -1.09
N LEU A 25 2.51 -5.97 -0.63
CA LEU A 25 2.29 -6.24 0.79
C LEU A 25 3.49 -5.79 1.64
N SER A 26 4.70 -6.08 1.19
CA SER A 26 5.93 -5.67 1.87
C SER A 26 6.04 -4.16 1.96
N ARG A 27 5.64 -3.46 0.90
CA ARG A 27 5.66 -2.00 0.88
C ARG A 27 4.63 -1.42 1.84
N CYS A 28 3.48 -2.06 1.97
CA CYS A 28 2.49 -1.65 2.98
C CYS A 28 3.10 -1.71 4.38
N GLY A 29 3.80 -2.79 4.69
CA GLY A 29 4.49 -2.92 5.97
C GLY A 29 5.56 -1.86 6.17
N ARG A 30 6.29 -1.53 5.11
CA ARG A 30 7.30 -0.48 5.17
C ARG A 30 6.68 0.88 5.47
N ILE A 31 5.54 1.19 4.83
CA ILE A 31 4.82 2.44 5.08
C ILE A 31 4.36 2.51 6.53
N CYS A 32 3.81 1.42 7.05
CA CYS A 32 3.39 1.37 8.45
C CYS A 32 4.54 1.65 9.40
N ARG A 33 5.70 1.06 9.16
CA ARG A 33 6.87 1.28 10.00
C ARG A 33 7.39 2.71 9.87
N MET A 34 7.37 3.24 8.66
CA MET A 34 7.85 4.59 8.37
C MET A 34 7.02 5.64 9.08
N LEU A 35 5.71 5.45 9.14
CA LEU A 35 4.78 6.38 9.75
C LEU A 35 4.40 6.03 11.18
N ASP A 36 4.91 4.90 11.69
CA ASP A 36 4.60 4.40 13.03
C ASP A 36 3.08 4.23 13.23
N ILE A 37 2.45 3.56 12.27
CA ILE A 37 1.02 3.28 12.29
C ILE A 37 0.78 1.78 12.15
N ASP A 38 -0.36 1.31 12.63
CA ASP A 38 -0.74 -0.10 12.55
C ASP A 38 -1.66 -0.40 11.38
N VAL A 39 -2.39 0.61 10.92
CA VAL A 39 -3.41 0.44 9.88
C VAL A 39 -3.27 1.52 8.82
N ILE A 40 -3.44 1.12 7.57
CA ILE A 40 -3.45 2.05 6.44
C ILE A 40 -4.90 2.43 6.17
N ASP A 41 -5.17 3.74 6.14
CA ASP A 41 -6.51 4.27 5.89
C ASP A 41 -6.43 5.44 4.90
N ASP A 42 -7.53 6.16 4.75
CA ASP A 42 -7.62 7.27 3.80
C ASP A 42 -6.66 8.42 4.10
N ASN A 43 -6.27 8.57 5.36
CA ASN A 43 -5.35 9.62 5.78
C ASN A 43 -3.90 9.25 5.59
N THR A 44 -3.60 7.99 5.37
CA THR A 44 -2.22 7.51 5.28
C THR A 44 -1.45 8.18 4.15
N PHE A 45 -2.11 8.43 3.02
CA PHE A 45 -1.45 9.09 1.90
C PHE A 45 -0.95 10.48 2.29
N ASN A 46 -1.77 11.26 2.97
CA ASN A 46 -1.38 12.59 3.44
C ASN A 46 -0.26 12.51 4.46
N GLN A 47 -0.34 11.56 5.38
CA GLN A 47 0.72 11.33 6.35
C GLN A 47 2.04 10.99 5.68
N LEU A 48 1.97 10.18 4.63
CA LEU A 48 3.17 9.76 3.92
C LEU A 48 3.86 10.93 3.24
N ILE A 49 3.13 11.75 2.49
CA ILE A 49 3.75 12.86 1.76
C ILE A 49 4.29 13.95 2.69
N GLU A 50 3.82 13.99 3.93
CA GLU A 50 4.32 14.92 4.93
C GLU A 50 5.49 14.34 5.74
N SER A 51 5.77 13.04 5.61
CA SER A 51 6.81 12.38 6.38
C SER A 51 8.20 12.76 5.87
N ASP A 52 9.09 13.12 6.80
CA ASP A 52 10.48 13.40 6.46
C ASP A 52 11.17 12.17 5.88
N LYS A 53 10.87 11.00 6.41
CA LYS A 53 11.44 9.76 5.92
C LYS A 53 11.06 9.50 4.48
N TYR A 54 9.81 9.78 4.12
CA TYR A 54 9.35 9.65 2.74
C TYR A 54 10.07 10.66 1.85
N ASN A 55 10.17 11.91 2.30
CA ASN A 55 10.79 12.97 1.51
C ASN A 55 12.27 12.74 1.28
N GLU A 56 12.93 11.95 2.12
CA GLU A 56 14.33 11.57 1.95
C GLU A 56 14.51 10.43 0.93
N CYS A 57 13.44 9.78 0.53
CA CYS A 57 13.51 8.69 -0.43
C CYS A 57 13.77 9.22 -1.84
N SER A 58 14.32 8.35 -2.71
CA SER A 58 14.47 8.66 -4.12
C SER A 58 13.10 8.77 -4.79
N MET A 59 13.09 9.41 -5.96
CA MET A 59 11.84 9.51 -6.75
C MET A 59 11.26 8.14 -7.07
N PHE A 60 12.13 7.17 -7.34
CA PHE A 60 11.71 5.81 -7.65
C PHE A 60 10.95 5.19 -6.46
N ILE A 61 11.52 5.31 -5.27
CA ILE A 61 10.88 4.76 -4.06
C ILE A 61 9.58 5.50 -3.75
N LYS A 62 9.58 6.82 -3.87
CA LYS A 62 8.37 7.62 -3.65
C LYS A 62 7.23 7.16 -4.55
N SER A 63 7.52 6.93 -5.83
CA SER A 63 6.52 6.47 -6.80
C SER A 63 5.97 5.10 -6.41
N GLN A 64 6.83 4.20 -5.97
CA GLN A 64 6.40 2.87 -5.55
C GLN A 64 5.49 2.92 -4.33
N LEU A 65 5.82 3.75 -3.36
CA LEU A 65 5.02 3.87 -2.15
C LEU A 65 3.65 4.48 -2.45
N LYS A 66 3.61 5.50 -3.29
CA LYS A 66 2.34 6.11 -3.73
C LYS A 66 1.47 5.10 -4.46
N ARG A 67 2.05 4.33 -5.37
CA ARG A 67 1.31 3.31 -6.11
C ARG A 67 0.74 2.26 -5.16
N THR A 68 1.53 1.87 -4.16
CA THR A 68 1.10 0.90 -3.17
C THR A 68 -0.14 1.40 -2.42
N LEU A 69 -0.13 2.65 -2.00
CA LEU A 69 -1.28 3.24 -1.31
C LEU A 69 -2.50 3.35 -2.22
N THR A 70 -2.30 3.67 -3.49
CA THR A 70 -3.39 3.74 -4.45
C THR A 70 -4.05 2.36 -4.60
N LEU A 71 -3.25 1.32 -4.74
CA LEU A 71 -3.77 -0.04 -4.84
C LEU A 71 -4.51 -0.46 -3.58
N TYR A 72 -3.96 -0.15 -2.43
CA TYR A 72 -4.59 -0.48 -1.16
C TYR A 72 -5.91 0.26 -0.99
N SER A 73 -5.96 1.52 -1.38
CA SER A 73 -7.17 2.33 -1.33
C SER A 73 -8.26 1.73 -2.22
N GLU A 74 -7.91 1.28 -3.42
CA GLU A 74 -8.86 0.61 -4.30
C GLU A 74 -9.40 -0.67 -3.67
N PHE A 75 -8.51 -1.43 -3.05
CA PHE A 75 -8.89 -2.66 -2.36
C PHE A 75 -9.90 -2.38 -1.24
N LEU A 76 -9.64 -1.38 -0.41
CA LEU A 76 -10.54 -1.01 0.67
C LEU A 76 -11.89 -0.53 0.15
N SER A 77 -11.87 0.27 -0.92
CA SER A 77 -13.09 0.77 -1.53
C SER A 77 -13.97 -0.37 -2.05
N LYS A 78 -13.37 -1.35 -2.68
CA LYS A 78 -14.11 -2.53 -3.17
C LYS A 78 -14.69 -3.33 -2.02
N LYS A 79 -13.94 -3.47 -0.95
CA LYS A 79 -14.38 -4.22 0.21
C LYS A 79 -15.58 -3.57 0.89
N GLU A 80 -15.60 -2.24 0.92
CA GLU A 80 -16.68 -1.49 1.54
C GLU A 80 -17.97 -1.50 0.74
N LYS A 81 -17.89 -1.73 -0.56
CA LYS A 81 -19.06 -1.71 -1.44
C LYS A 81 -19.85 -3.00 -1.43
N ARG A 82 -19.51 -3.94 -0.62
CA ARG A 82 -20.25 -5.19 -0.53
C ARG A 82 -21.49 -5.08 0.34
#